data_71598fb94803490b3982b6c01fa4ed43
#
_entry.id   71598fb94803490b3982b6c01fa4ed43
#
_cell.length_a   1.000
_cell.length_b   1.000
_cell.length_c   1.000
_cell.angle_alpha   90.00
_cell.angle_beta   90.00
_cell.angle_gamma   90.00
#
_symmetry.space_group_name_H-M   'P 1'
#
loop_
_entity.id
_entity.type
_entity.pdbx_description
1 polymer ?
#
loop_
_entity_poly.entity_id
_entity_poly.type
_entity_poly.pdbx_seq_one_letter_code
_entity_poly.pdbx_strand_id
1 'polypeptide(L)'
;ANMDVAELSATIARSDRTLMQRRATRVRPGRDDKILAGWNGLALRGIVEAARAFDRADFRDMAARNATFLLDRMVIDGRVMRSYKDGSARIAGFLEDQASVALGFLSMFEQSLDVKWLNASRRLARVMLSEFWDSGTQAFYDTSHDAEKLVARPHDPTDNATPSGTSLAVDLLLRLANYDDDQSFRDLASQVMNSLAGIVTRYPSAFGHLLGDAEYAETFACHGDYCDMPSPRALDIARATQIPNS
;
A
#
# COMPACT_ATOMS: atom_id res chain seq x y z
N ALA A 1 -42.89 -21.23 -2.71
CA ALA A 1 -42.28 -22.56 -2.67
C ALA A 1 -41.49 -22.66 -1.36
N ASN A 2 -41.97 -23.55 -0.46
CA ASN A 2 -41.22 -23.89 0.76
C ASN A 2 -40.13 -24.88 0.37
N MET A 3 -38.94 -24.34 0.08
CA MET A 3 -37.76 -25.15 -0.20
C MET A 3 -36.91 -25.17 1.08
N ASP A 4 -36.43 -26.32 1.49
CA ASP A 4 -35.50 -26.48 2.60
C ASP A 4 -34.16 -25.78 2.25
N VAL A 5 -33.48 -25.24 3.25
CA VAL A 5 -32.20 -24.52 3.07
C VAL A 5 -31.16 -25.41 2.38
N ALA A 6 -31.09 -26.69 2.72
CA ALA A 6 -30.17 -27.63 2.09
C ALA A 6 -30.51 -27.85 0.60
N GLU A 7 -31.79 -27.99 0.26
CA GLU A 7 -32.27 -28.13 -1.12
C GLU A 7 -32.05 -26.87 -1.94
N LEU A 8 -32.25 -25.68 -1.34
CA LEU A 8 -31.95 -24.39 -1.95
C LEU A 8 -30.45 -24.27 -2.26
N SER A 9 -29.61 -24.56 -1.30
CA SER A 9 -28.14 -24.51 -1.46
C SER A 9 -27.65 -25.46 -2.55
N ALA A 10 -28.20 -26.71 -2.57
CA ALA A 10 -27.85 -27.67 -3.62
C ALA A 10 -28.32 -27.21 -5.00
N THR A 11 -29.50 -26.57 -5.08
CA THR A 11 -30.03 -26.04 -6.34
C THR A 11 -29.21 -24.89 -6.86
N ILE A 12 -28.82 -23.93 -6.00
CA ILE A 12 -27.93 -22.84 -6.36
C ILE A 12 -26.60 -23.40 -6.87
N ALA A 13 -25.97 -24.32 -6.13
CA ALA A 13 -24.71 -24.92 -6.53
C ALA A 13 -24.77 -25.67 -7.88
N ARG A 14 -25.90 -26.32 -8.20
CA ARG A 14 -26.11 -26.94 -9.53
C ARG A 14 -26.24 -25.86 -10.62
N SER A 15 -27.01 -24.81 -10.34
CA SER A 15 -27.24 -23.72 -11.29
C SER A 15 -25.92 -23.00 -11.61
N ASP A 16 -25.14 -22.70 -10.60
CA ASP A 16 -23.81 -22.05 -10.75
C ASP A 16 -22.89 -22.91 -11.63
N ARG A 17 -22.79 -24.21 -11.36
CA ARG A 17 -22.00 -25.12 -12.20
C ARG A 17 -22.47 -25.12 -13.66
N THR A 18 -23.77 -25.17 -13.89
CA THR A 18 -24.33 -25.17 -15.24
C THR A 18 -24.05 -23.85 -15.96
N LEU A 19 -24.24 -22.73 -15.28
CA LEU A 19 -23.95 -21.39 -15.82
C LEU A 19 -22.45 -21.21 -16.12
N MET A 20 -21.58 -21.68 -15.22
CA MET A 20 -20.12 -21.62 -15.42
C MET A 20 -19.69 -22.48 -16.62
N GLN A 21 -20.25 -23.68 -16.79
CA GLN A 21 -19.97 -24.51 -17.96
C GLN A 21 -20.41 -23.84 -19.26
N ARG A 22 -21.62 -23.27 -19.30
CA ARG A 22 -22.10 -22.49 -20.45
C ARG A 22 -21.24 -21.27 -20.74
N ARG A 23 -20.84 -20.54 -19.70
CA ARG A 23 -19.93 -19.38 -19.84
C ARG A 23 -18.56 -19.79 -20.37
N ALA A 24 -18.04 -20.94 -19.98
CA ALA A 24 -16.72 -21.41 -20.42
C ALA A 24 -16.66 -21.70 -21.94
N THR A 25 -17.82 -21.97 -22.59
CA THR A 25 -17.87 -22.20 -24.05
C THR A 25 -17.92 -20.92 -24.89
N ARG A 26 -18.07 -19.74 -24.25
CA ARG A 26 -18.10 -18.46 -24.95
C ARG A 26 -16.68 -18.00 -25.30
N VAL A 27 -16.55 -17.30 -26.42
CA VAL A 27 -15.31 -16.56 -26.73
C VAL A 27 -15.09 -15.54 -25.62
N ARG A 28 -13.95 -15.64 -24.96
CA ARG A 28 -13.58 -14.71 -23.88
C ARG A 28 -13.03 -13.43 -24.45
N PRO A 29 -13.31 -12.27 -23.82
CA PRO A 29 -12.59 -11.05 -24.17
C PRO A 29 -11.10 -11.21 -23.89
N GLY A 30 -10.27 -10.42 -24.57
CA GLY A 30 -8.84 -10.37 -24.29
C GLY A 30 -8.59 -10.05 -22.81
N ARG A 31 -7.59 -10.69 -22.21
CA ARG A 31 -7.15 -10.42 -20.84
C ARG A 31 -5.90 -9.54 -20.90
N ASP A 32 -5.87 -8.48 -20.12
CA ASP A 32 -4.63 -7.77 -19.84
C ASP A 32 -3.90 -8.50 -18.70
N ASP A 33 -2.76 -9.10 -19.05
CA ASP A 33 -1.98 -9.96 -18.14
C ASP A 33 -0.90 -9.19 -17.36
N LYS A 34 -0.93 -7.85 -17.40
CA LYS A 34 0.01 -7.05 -16.62
C LYS A 34 -0.20 -7.24 -15.11
N ILE A 35 0.89 -7.38 -14.38
CA ILE A 35 0.93 -7.29 -12.93
C ILE A 35 1.28 -5.84 -12.58
N LEU A 36 0.41 -5.15 -11.84
CA LEU A 36 0.60 -3.76 -11.45
C LEU A 36 1.15 -3.69 -10.02
N ALA A 37 2.24 -2.93 -9.83
CA ALA A 37 2.93 -2.84 -8.54
C ALA A 37 2.05 -2.25 -7.45
N GLY A 38 1.39 -1.12 -7.71
CA GLY A 38 0.53 -0.45 -6.75
C GLY A 38 -0.58 -1.34 -6.22
N TRP A 39 -1.28 -2.04 -7.12
CA TRP A 39 -2.35 -2.95 -6.72
C TRP A 39 -1.84 -4.16 -5.93
N ASN A 40 -0.66 -4.67 -6.27
CA ASN A 40 -0.05 -5.76 -5.52
C ASN A 40 0.49 -5.30 -4.16
N GLY A 41 0.96 -4.05 -4.03
CA GLY A 41 1.33 -3.45 -2.75
C GLY A 41 0.12 -3.32 -1.81
N LEU A 42 -1.00 -2.77 -2.31
CA LEU A 42 -2.27 -2.69 -1.56
C LEU A 42 -2.79 -4.09 -1.19
N ALA A 43 -2.79 -5.03 -2.15
CA ALA A 43 -3.21 -6.41 -1.90
C ALA A 43 -2.31 -7.10 -0.86
N LEU A 44 -1.00 -6.85 -0.89
CA LEU A 44 -0.05 -7.41 0.08
C LEU A 44 -0.42 -7.00 1.50
N ARG A 45 -0.66 -5.70 1.73
CA ARG A 45 -1.12 -5.20 3.03
C ARG A 45 -2.42 -5.89 3.48
N GLY A 46 -3.44 -5.93 2.61
CA GLY A 46 -4.72 -6.59 2.94
C GLY A 46 -4.59 -8.09 3.22
N ILE A 47 -3.71 -8.82 2.50
CA ILE A 47 -3.47 -10.25 2.73
C ILE A 47 -2.75 -10.45 4.08
N VAL A 48 -1.80 -9.60 4.43
CA VAL A 48 -1.11 -9.63 5.74
C VAL A 48 -2.11 -9.41 6.87
N GLU A 49 -2.98 -8.39 6.74
CA GLU A 49 -4.04 -8.13 7.74
C GLU A 49 -5.00 -9.32 7.86
N ALA A 50 -5.43 -9.88 6.75
CA ALA A 50 -6.28 -11.07 6.75
C ALA A 50 -5.57 -12.30 7.37
N ALA A 51 -4.28 -12.48 7.10
CA ALA A 51 -3.49 -13.56 7.69
C ALA A 51 -3.43 -13.46 9.21
N ARG A 52 -3.30 -12.21 9.72
CA ARG A 52 -3.28 -11.92 11.16
C ARG A 52 -4.67 -12.09 11.79
N ALA A 53 -5.70 -11.49 11.18
CA ALA A 53 -7.05 -11.49 11.73
C ALA A 53 -7.70 -12.88 11.77
N PHE A 54 -7.40 -13.72 10.78
CA PHE A 54 -7.99 -15.06 10.65
C PHE A 54 -7.04 -16.20 11.03
N ASP A 55 -5.82 -15.89 11.47
CA ASP A 55 -4.74 -16.86 11.76
C ASP A 55 -4.52 -17.90 10.64
N ARG A 56 -4.50 -17.44 9.38
CA ARG A 56 -4.44 -18.25 8.18
C ARG A 56 -3.01 -18.40 7.65
N ALA A 57 -2.47 -19.62 7.71
CA ALA A 57 -1.12 -19.92 7.20
C ALA A 57 -0.99 -19.73 5.68
N ASP A 58 -2.03 -20.11 4.92
CA ASP A 58 -2.04 -19.94 3.47
C ASP A 58 -2.02 -18.46 3.03
N PHE A 59 -2.62 -17.56 3.82
CA PHE A 59 -2.49 -16.12 3.58
C PHE A 59 -1.09 -15.62 3.90
N ARG A 60 -0.43 -16.13 4.96
CA ARG A 60 0.98 -15.82 5.25
C ARG A 60 1.88 -16.22 4.09
N ASP A 61 1.69 -17.43 3.57
CA ASP A 61 2.46 -17.93 2.42
C ASP A 61 2.19 -17.11 1.15
N MET A 62 0.95 -16.70 0.93
CA MET A 62 0.57 -15.84 -0.20
C MET A 62 1.24 -14.47 -0.10
N ALA A 63 1.19 -13.84 1.08
CA ALA A 63 1.85 -12.57 1.34
C ALA A 63 3.36 -12.65 1.10
N ALA A 64 4.01 -13.70 1.64
CA ALA A 64 5.46 -13.90 1.47
C ALA A 64 5.86 -14.06 0.01
N ARG A 65 5.10 -14.82 -0.79
CA ARG A 65 5.36 -14.97 -2.23
C ARG A 65 5.16 -13.65 -2.98
N ASN A 66 4.09 -12.91 -2.68
CA ASN A 66 3.84 -11.62 -3.31
C ASN A 66 4.94 -10.61 -2.97
N ALA A 67 5.29 -10.48 -1.70
CA ALA A 67 6.35 -9.58 -1.26
C ALA A 67 7.71 -9.91 -1.91
N THR A 68 8.06 -11.19 -1.97
CA THR A 68 9.30 -11.64 -2.63
C THR A 68 9.28 -11.30 -4.13
N PHE A 69 8.15 -11.55 -4.81
CA PHE A 69 8.00 -11.20 -6.21
C PHE A 69 8.17 -9.68 -6.45
N LEU A 70 7.52 -8.86 -5.64
CA LEU A 70 7.64 -7.39 -5.75
C LEU A 70 9.09 -6.96 -5.55
N LEU A 71 9.76 -7.47 -4.50
CA LEU A 71 11.15 -7.09 -4.19
C LEU A 71 12.13 -7.52 -5.28
N ASP A 72 12.00 -8.77 -5.77
CA ASP A 72 13.00 -9.37 -6.67
C ASP A 72 12.77 -9.02 -8.15
N ARG A 73 11.52 -8.69 -8.53
CA ARG A 73 11.13 -8.51 -9.93
C ARG A 73 10.65 -7.12 -10.29
N MET A 74 10.14 -6.36 -9.32
CA MET A 74 9.54 -5.06 -9.60
C MET A 74 10.27 -3.89 -8.92
N VAL A 75 11.20 -4.15 -7.99
CA VAL A 75 12.09 -3.11 -7.45
C VAL A 75 13.44 -3.21 -8.18
N ILE A 76 13.75 -2.18 -8.97
CA ILE A 76 14.99 -2.09 -9.75
C ILE A 76 15.71 -0.82 -9.32
N ASP A 77 16.97 -0.93 -8.89
CA ASP A 77 17.81 0.18 -8.43
C ASP A 77 17.13 1.06 -7.34
N GLY A 78 16.34 0.42 -6.48
CA GLY A 78 15.60 1.09 -5.40
C GLY A 78 14.28 1.76 -5.81
N ARG A 79 13.90 1.69 -7.08
CA ARG A 79 12.62 2.21 -7.60
C ARG A 79 11.65 1.09 -7.90
N VAL A 80 10.39 1.32 -7.61
CA VAL A 80 9.31 0.41 -8.01
C VAL A 80 9.01 0.63 -9.49
N MET A 81 8.95 -0.45 -10.27
CA MET A 81 8.45 -0.44 -11.64
C MET A 81 6.95 -0.66 -11.65
N ARG A 82 6.21 0.11 -12.47
CA ARG A 82 4.74 0.12 -12.48
C ARG A 82 4.13 -1.21 -12.87
N SER A 83 4.68 -1.86 -13.90
CA SER A 83 4.07 -3.05 -14.46
C SER A 83 5.09 -4.14 -14.76
N TYR A 84 4.66 -5.40 -14.62
CA TYR A 84 5.43 -6.58 -15.00
C TYR A 84 4.62 -7.43 -15.98
N LYS A 85 5.24 -7.79 -17.09
CA LYS A 85 4.66 -8.68 -18.11
C LYS A 85 5.77 -9.37 -18.89
N ASP A 86 5.52 -10.61 -19.33
CA ASP A 86 6.42 -11.39 -20.19
C ASP A 86 7.88 -11.45 -19.66
N GLY A 87 8.00 -11.65 -18.34
CA GLY A 87 9.31 -11.80 -17.68
C GLY A 87 10.05 -10.49 -17.37
N SER A 88 9.49 -9.32 -17.68
CA SER A 88 10.16 -8.03 -17.46
C SER A 88 9.29 -6.98 -16.79
N ALA A 89 9.92 -6.22 -15.87
CA ALA A 89 9.32 -5.02 -15.31
C ALA A 89 9.50 -3.84 -16.28
N ARG A 90 8.47 -2.99 -16.38
CA ARG A 90 8.44 -1.87 -17.34
C ARG A 90 7.78 -0.66 -16.72
N ILE A 91 8.13 0.50 -17.24
CA ILE A 91 7.62 1.81 -16.83
C ILE A 91 8.02 2.12 -15.38
N ALA A 92 8.68 3.24 -15.17
CA ALA A 92 8.94 3.73 -13.81
C ALA A 92 7.60 3.91 -13.05
N GLY A 93 7.56 3.43 -11.80
CA GLY A 93 6.38 3.54 -10.97
C GLY A 93 6.03 4.98 -10.64
N PHE A 94 4.77 5.23 -10.39
CA PHE A 94 4.27 6.49 -9.87
C PHE A 94 4.37 6.52 -8.35
N LEU A 95 4.06 7.66 -7.75
CA LEU A 95 4.02 7.82 -6.29
C LEU A 95 3.18 6.73 -5.62
N GLU A 96 1.99 6.43 -6.16
CA GLU A 96 1.11 5.39 -5.65
C GLU A 96 1.76 3.99 -5.65
N ASP A 97 2.54 3.66 -6.70
CA ASP A 97 3.24 2.39 -6.79
C ASP A 97 4.35 2.30 -5.73
N GLN A 98 5.12 3.39 -5.60
CA GLN A 98 6.24 3.47 -4.64
C GLN A 98 5.74 3.35 -3.20
N ALA A 99 4.72 4.13 -2.82
CA ALA A 99 4.19 4.19 -1.47
C ALA A 99 3.45 2.90 -1.08
N SER A 100 2.59 2.36 -1.97
CA SER A 100 1.83 1.14 -1.66
C SER A 100 2.73 -0.10 -1.50
N VAL A 101 3.79 -0.24 -2.32
CA VAL A 101 4.75 -1.35 -2.16
C VAL A 101 5.55 -1.19 -0.88
N ALA A 102 5.97 0.04 -0.54
CA ALA A 102 6.67 0.31 0.71
C ALA A 102 5.82 -0.02 1.95
N LEU A 103 4.52 0.36 1.95
CA LEU A 103 3.55 0.00 2.99
C LEU A 103 3.34 -1.52 3.07
N GLY A 104 3.24 -2.18 1.92
CA GLY A 104 3.15 -3.64 1.87
C GLY A 104 4.36 -4.33 2.51
N PHE A 105 5.59 -3.84 2.26
CA PHE A 105 6.79 -4.36 2.92
C PHE A 105 6.81 -4.06 4.42
N LEU A 106 6.33 -2.89 4.84
CA LEU A 106 6.21 -2.58 6.26
C LEU A 106 5.25 -3.55 6.96
N SER A 107 4.09 -3.84 6.37
CA SER A 107 3.16 -4.85 6.89
C SER A 107 3.79 -6.25 6.95
N MET A 108 4.63 -6.63 5.98
CA MET A 108 5.38 -7.88 6.03
C MET A 108 6.38 -7.91 7.19
N PHE A 109 7.02 -6.78 7.51
CA PHE A 109 7.86 -6.68 8.70
C PHE A 109 7.03 -6.87 9.98
N GLU A 110 5.90 -6.21 10.10
CA GLU A 110 4.99 -6.32 11.26
C GLU A 110 4.54 -7.77 11.51
N GLN A 111 4.32 -8.54 10.46
CA GLN A 111 3.91 -9.94 10.56
C GLN A 111 5.07 -10.89 10.87
N SER A 112 6.21 -10.71 10.19
CA SER A 112 7.31 -11.70 10.20
C SER A 112 8.46 -11.34 11.14
N LEU A 113 8.58 -10.07 11.52
CA LEU A 113 9.72 -9.46 12.21
C LEU A 113 11.05 -9.62 11.45
N ASP A 114 11.00 -9.94 10.16
CA ASP A 114 12.18 -10.01 9.31
C ASP A 114 12.57 -8.60 8.85
N VAL A 115 13.68 -8.12 9.38
CA VAL A 115 14.20 -6.76 9.16
C VAL A 115 14.46 -6.42 7.69
N LYS A 116 14.60 -7.42 6.83
CA LYS A 116 14.75 -7.18 5.38
C LYS A 116 13.60 -6.37 4.80
N TRP A 117 12.37 -6.62 5.29
CA TRP A 117 11.17 -5.93 4.84
C TRP A 117 11.11 -4.49 5.32
N LEU A 118 11.49 -4.25 6.59
CA LEU A 118 11.62 -2.90 7.12
C LEU A 118 12.67 -2.08 6.34
N ASN A 119 13.83 -2.69 6.08
CA ASN A 119 14.87 -2.03 5.31
C ASN A 119 14.47 -1.79 3.84
N ALA A 120 13.69 -2.69 3.23
CA ALA A 120 13.11 -2.47 1.90
C ALA A 120 12.13 -1.29 1.92
N SER A 121 11.21 -1.24 2.89
CA SER A 121 10.27 -0.12 3.06
C SER A 121 10.99 1.22 3.25
N ARG A 122 11.99 1.28 4.14
CA ARG A 122 12.82 2.48 4.36
C ARG A 122 13.53 2.97 3.09
N ARG A 123 14.09 2.05 2.29
CA ARG A 123 14.73 2.42 1.01
C ARG A 123 13.72 3.02 0.04
N LEU A 124 12.54 2.42 -0.08
CA LEU A 124 11.49 2.94 -0.94
C LEU A 124 10.98 4.30 -0.45
N ALA A 125 10.86 4.52 0.85
CA ALA A 125 10.48 5.82 1.41
C ALA A 125 11.51 6.91 1.09
N ARG A 126 12.82 6.61 1.18
CA ARG A 126 13.87 7.58 0.79
C ARG A 126 13.79 7.94 -0.70
N VAL A 127 13.58 6.95 -1.56
CA VAL A 127 13.38 7.19 -3.00
C VAL A 127 12.11 8.00 -3.24
N MET A 128 11.03 7.70 -2.52
CA MET A 128 9.79 8.47 -2.58
C MET A 128 10.04 9.95 -2.26
N LEU A 129 10.79 10.24 -1.21
CA LEU A 129 11.11 11.62 -0.84
C LEU A 129 12.04 12.30 -1.86
N SER A 130 13.06 11.60 -2.36
CA SER A 130 14.00 12.18 -3.32
C SER A 130 13.39 12.44 -4.69
N GLU A 131 12.43 11.63 -5.12
CA GLU A 131 11.94 11.63 -6.50
C GLU A 131 10.58 12.32 -6.68
N PHE A 132 9.74 12.30 -5.64
CA PHE A 132 8.34 12.72 -5.76
C PHE A 132 7.99 13.94 -4.89
N TRP A 133 8.76 14.22 -3.84
CA TRP A 133 8.56 15.39 -2.99
C TRP A 133 9.18 16.64 -3.61
N ASP A 134 8.46 17.75 -3.56
CA ASP A 134 8.95 19.08 -3.94
C ASP A 134 8.85 20.03 -2.76
N SER A 135 10.02 20.43 -2.24
CA SER A 135 10.10 21.33 -1.09
C SER A 135 9.70 22.77 -1.42
N GLY A 136 9.72 23.16 -2.69
CA GLY A 136 9.32 24.49 -3.12
C GLY A 136 7.81 24.68 -3.13
N THR A 137 7.07 23.67 -3.57
CA THR A 137 5.59 23.65 -3.55
C THR A 137 5.01 22.98 -2.31
N GLN A 138 5.85 22.29 -1.50
CA GLN A 138 5.45 21.53 -0.33
C GLN A 138 4.40 20.46 -0.64
N ALA A 139 4.57 19.76 -1.76
CA ALA A 139 3.64 18.76 -2.27
C ALA A 139 4.37 17.54 -2.84
N PHE A 140 3.68 16.40 -2.78
CA PHE A 140 4.05 15.23 -3.55
C PHE A 140 3.45 15.31 -4.95
N TYR A 141 4.22 14.90 -5.96
CA TYR A 141 3.77 14.75 -7.34
C TYR A 141 3.61 13.27 -7.69
N ASP A 142 2.68 12.98 -8.61
CA ASP A 142 2.38 11.59 -9.00
C ASP A 142 3.52 10.95 -9.79
N THR A 143 4.31 11.75 -10.52
CA THR A 143 5.46 11.31 -11.30
C THR A 143 6.78 11.76 -10.66
N SER A 144 7.85 10.97 -10.87
CA SER A 144 9.20 11.35 -10.43
C SER A 144 9.70 12.63 -11.13
N HIS A 145 10.68 13.31 -10.54
CA HIS A 145 11.22 14.56 -11.11
C HIS A 145 11.98 14.34 -12.42
N ASP A 146 12.49 13.13 -12.68
CA ASP A 146 13.18 12.72 -13.90
C ASP A 146 12.25 12.09 -14.94
N ALA A 147 10.92 12.03 -14.69
CA ALA A 147 9.96 11.55 -15.65
C ALA A 147 9.85 12.44 -16.89
N GLU A 148 9.16 11.94 -17.92
CA GLU A 148 8.87 12.71 -19.13
C GLU A 148 8.25 14.07 -18.76
N LYS A 149 8.81 15.15 -19.35
CA LYS A 149 8.33 16.50 -19.11
C LYS A 149 7.01 16.74 -19.84
N LEU A 150 5.93 16.76 -19.08
CA LEU A 150 4.61 17.17 -19.54
C LEU A 150 4.44 18.68 -19.42
N VAL A 151 3.32 19.22 -19.94
CA VAL A 151 2.95 20.65 -19.80
C VAL A 151 2.88 21.04 -18.32
N ALA A 152 2.33 20.15 -17.48
CA ALA A 152 2.35 20.27 -16.03
C ALA A 152 2.67 18.91 -15.40
N ARG A 153 3.41 18.89 -14.31
CA ARG A 153 3.66 17.67 -13.55
C ARG A 153 2.39 17.28 -12.81
N PRO A 154 1.88 16.03 -12.96
CA PRO A 154 0.63 15.62 -12.33
C PRO A 154 0.72 15.66 -10.80
N HIS A 155 -0.36 16.13 -10.18
CA HIS A 155 -0.54 16.17 -8.74
C HIS A 155 -2.04 16.04 -8.42
N ASP A 156 -2.48 14.84 -8.06
CA ASP A 156 -3.85 14.58 -7.62
C ASP A 156 -3.86 13.98 -6.21
N PRO A 157 -4.12 14.78 -5.16
CA PRO A 157 -4.15 14.30 -3.79
C PRO A 157 -5.46 13.60 -3.42
N THR A 158 -6.43 13.49 -4.34
CA THR A 158 -7.76 12.95 -4.02
C THR A 158 -7.79 11.43 -4.04
N ASP A 159 -8.38 10.84 -3.01
CA ASP A 159 -8.68 9.41 -2.97
C ASP A 159 -9.85 9.09 -3.91
N ASN A 160 -9.73 7.98 -4.63
CA ASN A 160 -10.77 7.48 -5.55
C ASN A 160 -11.14 6.05 -5.17
N ALA A 161 -11.20 5.14 -6.18
CA ALA A 161 -11.36 3.70 -5.94
C ALA A 161 -10.15 3.08 -5.21
N THR A 162 -9.00 3.73 -5.27
CA THR A 162 -7.79 3.45 -4.50
C THR A 162 -7.35 4.73 -3.80
N PRO A 163 -6.61 4.64 -2.69
CA PRO A 163 -6.00 5.81 -2.07
C PRO A 163 -5.08 6.55 -3.05
N SER A 164 -4.98 7.86 -2.93
CA SER A 164 -4.03 8.67 -3.70
C SER A 164 -2.59 8.35 -3.33
N GLY A 165 -1.66 8.64 -4.24
CA GLY A 165 -0.24 8.54 -3.94
C GLY A 165 0.17 9.41 -2.74
N THR A 166 -0.43 10.61 -2.62
CA THR A 166 -0.20 11.52 -1.49
C THR A 166 -0.68 10.93 -0.16
N SER A 167 -1.89 10.37 -0.10
CA SER A 167 -2.42 9.71 1.11
C SER A 167 -1.54 8.53 1.52
N LEU A 168 -1.17 7.67 0.58
CA LEU A 168 -0.27 6.54 0.85
C LEU A 168 1.13 6.98 1.32
N ALA A 169 1.64 8.11 0.79
CA ALA A 169 2.92 8.66 1.23
C ALA A 169 2.85 9.16 2.68
N VAL A 170 1.77 9.83 3.05
CA VAL A 170 1.52 10.28 4.44
C VAL A 170 1.43 9.09 5.39
N ASP A 171 0.64 8.06 5.06
CA ASP A 171 0.54 6.81 5.83
C ASP A 171 1.91 6.17 6.06
N LEU A 172 2.71 6.04 4.99
CA LEU A 172 4.06 5.48 5.08
C LEU A 172 4.97 6.28 6.01
N LEU A 173 4.99 7.61 5.87
CA LEU A 173 5.82 8.49 6.69
C LEU A 173 5.44 8.40 8.17
N LEU A 174 4.15 8.46 8.50
CA LEU A 174 3.66 8.35 9.87
C LEU A 174 4.04 7.01 10.51
N ARG A 175 3.87 5.90 9.77
CA ARG A 175 4.21 4.58 10.28
C ARG A 175 5.72 4.39 10.46
N LEU A 176 6.54 4.79 9.47
CA LEU A 176 8.00 4.71 9.61
C LEU A 176 8.52 5.61 10.72
N ALA A 177 7.94 6.79 10.92
CA ALA A 177 8.29 7.66 12.03
C ALA A 177 8.15 7.00 13.40
N ASN A 178 7.19 6.08 13.54
CA ASN A 178 7.00 5.32 14.78
C ASN A 178 8.09 4.27 14.99
N TYR A 179 8.55 3.62 13.91
CA TYR A 179 9.62 2.64 13.98
C TYR A 179 11.00 3.26 14.18
N ASP A 180 11.22 4.41 13.55
CA ASP A 180 12.52 5.05 13.48
C ASP A 180 12.71 6.18 14.50
N ASP A 181 11.63 6.53 15.23
CA ASP A 181 11.55 7.71 16.11
C ASP A 181 11.96 9.00 15.36
N ASP A 182 11.56 9.07 14.08
CA ASP A 182 11.95 10.14 13.17
C ASP A 182 10.93 11.27 13.16
N GLN A 183 11.24 12.33 13.90
CA GLN A 183 10.38 13.51 13.97
C GLN A 183 10.23 14.21 12.61
N SER A 184 11.25 14.14 11.73
CA SER A 184 11.18 14.78 10.43
C SER A 184 10.11 14.18 9.52
N PHE A 185 9.85 12.89 9.62
CA PHE A 185 8.77 12.22 8.90
C PHE A 185 7.38 12.65 9.41
N ARG A 186 7.23 12.82 10.74
CA ARG A 186 5.98 13.35 11.32
C ARG A 186 5.73 14.79 10.89
N ASP A 187 6.76 15.62 10.93
CA ASP A 187 6.68 17.03 10.54
C ASP A 187 6.27 17.16 9.08
N LEU A 188 6.89 16.36 8.20
CA LEU A 188 6.56 16.35 6.78
C LEU A 188 5.13 15.86 6.51
N ALA A 189 4.71 14.78 7.14
CA ALA A 189 3.34 14.29 7.04
C ALA A 189 2.32 15.35 7.50
N SER A 190 2.59 16.00 8.64
CA SER A 190 1.76 17.09 9.16
C SER A 190 1.72 18.28 8.21
N GLN A 191 2.84 18.64 7.59
CA GLN A 191 2.92 19.71 6.60
C GLN A 191 2.04 19.43 5.39
N VAL A 192 2.09 18.20 4.84
CA VAL A 192 1.24 17.78 3.73
C VAL A 192 -0.23 17.84 4.11
N MET A 193 -0.62 17.26 5.25
CA MET A 193 -2.01 17.27 5.73
C MET A 193 -2.53 18.70 5.93
N ASN A 194 -1.72 19.58 6.54
CA ASN A 194 -2.09 20.97 6.74
C ASN A 194 -2.27 21.74 5.42
N SER A 195 -1.43 21.46 4.41
CA SER A 195 -1.57 22.09 3.09
C SER A 195 -2.89 21.71 2.40
N LEU A 196 -3.43 20.54 2.69
CA LEU A 196 -4.68 20.01 2.12
C LEU A 196 -5.91 20.32 2.99
N ALA A 197 -5.76 20.82 4.22
CA ALA A 197 -6.85 20.99 5.18
C ALA A 197 -8.06 21.76 4.61
N GLY A 198 -7.82 22.80 3.81
CA GLY A 198 -8.90 23.61 3.20
C GLY A 198 -9.75 22.83 2.21
N ILE A 199 -9.14 21.99 1.36
CA ILE A 199 -9.86 21.17 0.38
C ILE A 199 -10.50 19.95 1.05
N VAL A 200 -9.82 19.33 2.03
CA VAL A 200 -10.35 18.22 2.83
C VAL A 200 -11.63 18.64 3.55
N THR A 201 -11.64 19.81 4.20
CA THR A 201 -12.83 20.34 4.87
C THR A 201 -14.00 20.54 3.91
N ARG A 202 -13.71 20.95 2.67
CA ARG A 202 -14.75 21.21 1.66
C ARG A 202 -15.27 19.93 1.00
N TYR A 203 -14.42 18.92 0.82
CA TYR A 203 -14.75 17.68 0.11
C TYR A 203 -14.23 16.43 0.86
N PRO A 204 -14.69 16.17 2.11
CA PRO A 204 -14.11 15.13 2.96
C PRO A 204 -14.22 13.72 2.35
N SER A 205 -15.24 13.44 1.57
CA SER A 205 -15.44 12.15 0.91
C SER A 205 -14.38 11.81 -0.15
N ALA A 206 -13.61 12.79 -0.61
CA ALA A 206 -12.51 12.59 -1.54
C ALA A 206 -11.15 12.39 -0.84
N PHE A 207 -11.11 12.21 0.48
CA PHE A 207 -9.89 12.09 1.29
C PHE A 207 -10.05 11.06 2.40
N GLY A 208 -10.74 9.96 2.13
CA GLY A 208 -11.07 8.96 3.14
C GLY A 208 -9.84 8.32 3.76
N HIS A 209 -8.80 8.01 2.98
CA HIS A 209 -7.55 7.44 3.47
C HIS A 209 -6.76 8.48 4.28
N LEU A 210 -6.60 9.70 3.74
CA LEU A 210 -5.89 10.79 4.40
C LEU A 210 -6.52 11.18 5.74
N LEU A 211 -7.85 11.12 5.86
CA LEU A 211 -8.55 11.35 7.13
C LEU A 211 -8.26 10.26 8.15
N GLY A 212 -8.15 8.99 7.71
CA GLY A 212 -7.69 7.91 8.57
C GLY A 212 -6.24 8.09 9.04
N ASP A 213 -5.37 8.63 8.19
CA ASP A 213 -3.99 8.96 8.54
C ASP A 213 -3.92 10.10 9.57
N ALA A 214 -4.79 11.11 9.45
CA ALA A 214 -4.90 12.19 10.42
C ALA A 214 -5.35 11.66 11.79
N GLU A 215 -6.34 10.78 11.83
CA GLU A 215 -6.77 10.09 13.06
C GLU A 215 -5.61 9.26 13.64
N TYR A 216 -4.88 8.53 12.81
CA TYR A 216 -3.70 7.77 13.23
C TYR A 216 -2.62 8.67 13.82
N ALA A 217 -2.37 9.86 13.27
CA ALA A 217 -1.39 10.82 13.77
C ALA A 217 -1.77 11.39 15.14
N GLU A 218 -3.06 11.60 15.40
CA GLU A 218 -3.58 12.12 16.66
C GLU A 218 -3.69 11.06 17.76
N THR A 219 -3.97 9.81 17.38
CA THR A 219 -4.26 8.70 18.29
C THR A 219 -3.04 7.92 18.74
N PHE A 220 -1.87 8.55 18.90
CA PHE A 220 -0.75 7.92 19.62
C PHE A 220 -1.08 7.47 21.07
N ALA A 221 -2.28 7.79 21.55
CA ALA A 221 -2.85 7.27 22.76
C ALA A 221 -3.76 6.09 22.40
N CYS A 222 -3.36 4.87 22.77
CA CYS A 222 -4.22 3.70 22.71
C CYS A 222 -5.59 3.99 23.38
N HIS A 223 -6.67 3.85 22.63
CA HIS A 223 -8.03 3.84 23.14
C HIS A 223 -8.57 2.40 23.05
N GLY A 224 -8.52 1.67 24.17
CA GLY A 224 -9.04 0.30 24.26
C GLY A 224 -8.08 -0.78 23.74
N ASP A 225 -8.62 -1.98 23.47
CA ASP A 225 -7.85 -3.18 23.10
C ASP A 225 -7.29 -3.18 21.65
N TYR A 226 -7.53 -2.12 20.88
CA TYR A 226 -7.03 -1.93 19.52
C TYR A 226 -6.03 -0.79 19.48
N CYS A 227 -4.75 -1.16 19.51
CA CYS A 227 -3.65 -0.26 19.19
C CYS A 227 -3.03 -0.68 17.85
N ASP A 228 -3.07 0.18 16.85
CA ASP A 228 -2.23 0.06 15.64
C ASP A 228 -0.75 0.39 15.92
N MET A 229 -0.38 0.45 17.19
CA MET A 229 1.02 0.65 17.61
C MET A 229 1.86 -0.57 17.20
N PRO A 230 3.07 -0.34 16.70
CA PRO A 230 4.01 -1.43 16.49
C PRO A 230 4.20 -2.24 17.76
N SER A 231 4.26 -3.57 17.65
CA SER A 231 4.53 -4.39 18.83
C SER A 231 5.86 -3.95 19.47
N PRO A 232 6.00 -4.01 20.81
CA PRO A 232 7.25 -3.67 21.50
C PRO A 232 8.45 -4.38 20.87
N ARG A 233 8.28 -5.65 20.50
CA ARG A 233 9.32 -6.46 19.81
C ARG A 233 9.68 -5.91 18.44
N ALA A 234 8.71 -5.44 17.67
CA ALA A 234 8.97 -4.83 16.37
C ALA A 234 9.73 -3.51 16.51
N LEU A 235 9.39 -2.69 17.52
CA LEU A 235 10.11 -1.45 17.84
C LEU A 235 11.54 -1.73 18.28
N ASP A 236 11.78 -2.73 19.13
CA ASP A 236 13.12 -3.09 19.58
C ASP A 236 14.01 -3.52 18.39
N ILE A 237 13.48 -4.34 17.48
CA ILE A 237 14.20 -4.75 16.28
C ILE A 237 14.48 -3.55 15.37
N ALA A 238 13.48 -2.67 15.15
CA ALA A 238 13.63 -1.49 14.32
C ALA A 238 14.73 -0.57 14.86
N ARG A 239 14.72 -0.28 16.16
CA ARG A 239 15.74 0.56 16.83
C ARG A 239 17.13 -0.05 16.76
N ALA A 240 17.25 -1.38 16.93
CA ALA A 240 18.54 -2.08 16.84
C ALA A 240 19.14 -2.05 15.42
N THR A 241 18.33 -1.75 14.40
CA THR A 241 18.75 -1.72 12.98
C THR A 241 18.84 -0.30 12.40
N GLN A 242 18.64 0.73 13.23
CA GLN A 242 18.89 2.11 12.81
C GLN A 242 20.38 2.28 12.48
N ILE A 243 20.67 2.68 11.24
CA ILE A 243 22.02 3.11 10.87
C ILE A 243 22.16 4.54 11.39
N PRO A 244 23.20 4.86 12.19
CA PRO A 244 23.43 6.25 12.59
C PRO A 244 23.50 7.13 11.34
N ASN A 245 22.78 8.25 11.38
CA ASN A 245 22.86 9.25 10.31
C ASN A 245 24.31 9.74 10.26
N SER A 246 25.07 9.33 9.24
CA SER A 246 26.41 9.79 8.90
C SER A 246 26.32 11.00 7.98
#